data_912b7856b3916a7927353c273968d462
#
_entry.id   912b7856b3916a7927353c273968d462
#
_cell.length_a   1.000
_cell.length_b   1.000
_cell.length_c   1.000
_cell.angle_alpha   90.00
_cell.angle_beta   90.00
_cell.angle_gamma   90.00
#
_symmetry.space_group_name_H-M   'P 1'
#
loop_
_entity.id
_entity.type
_entity.pdbx_description
1 polymer ?
#
loop_
_entity_poly.entity_id
_entity_poly.type
_entity_poly.pdbx_seq_one_letter_code
_entity_poly.pdbx_strand_id
1 'polypeptide(L)'
;MAASRRRRPGRTTAIAATTAAIALATAALTGCDAVGKALDCVQTADAIADSVTDLQQAVQNAADDPGRTDDALRAIEDKLDKIGDKTDDTDVNKAVDDLDRAVGKVRTAVKNGDHTPDLTPVTDAAGELTKVCTP
;
A
#
# COMPACT_ATOMS: atom_id res chain seq x y z
N MET A 1 -75.81 -7.78 -48.95
CA MET A 1 -74.37 -7.40 -49.09
C MET A 1 -73.74 -7.43 -47.73
N ALA A 2 -73.13 -8.53 -47.34
CA ALA A 2 -72.58 -8.73 -46.00
C ALA A 2 -71.05 -8.94 -46.10
N ALA A 3 -70.29 -8.00 -45.60
CA ALA A 3 -68.84 -8.07 -45.62
C ALA A 3 -68.32 -8.77 -44.35
N SER A 4 -67.82 -9.98 -44.58
CA SER A 4 -67.18 -10.79 -43.52
C SER A 4 -65.82 -10.17 -43.13
N ARG A 5 -65.74 -9.67 -41.95
CA ARG A 5 -64.45 -9.31 -41.32
C ARG A 5 -63.79 -10.55 -40.73
N ARG A 6 -62.76 -11.03 -41.41
CA ARG A 6 -61.85 -12.05 -40.86
C ARG A 6 -60.98 -11.44 -39.72
N ARG A 7 -61.20 -11.91 -38.53
CA ARG A 7 -60.31 -11.65 -37.39
C ARG A 7 -59.03 -12.50 -37.51
N ARG A 8 -57.90 -11.87 -37.64
CA ARG A 8 -56.59 -12.52 -37.54
C ARG A 8 -56.27 -12.81 -36.07
N PRO A 9 -55.87 -14.04 -35.72
CA PRO A 9 -55.41 -14.33 -34.36
C PRO A 9 -54.04 -13.69 -34.16
N GLY A 10 -53.90 -12.83 -33.13
CA GLY A 10 -52.65 -12.26 -32.70
C GLY A 10 -51.72 -13.37 -32.15
N ARG A 11 -50.53 -13.40 -32.71
CA ARG A 11 -49.44 -14.21 -32.18
C ARG A 11 -48.99 -13.56 -30.88
N THR A 12 -49.30 -14.16 -29.76
CA THR A 12 -48.69 -13.83 -28.46
C THR A 12 -47.27 -14.39 -28.45
N THR A 13 -46.30 -13.53 -28.63
CA THR A 13 -44.89 -13.85 -28.40
C THR A 13 -44.69 -13.95 -26.89
N ALA A 14 -44.54 -15.16 -26.41
CA ALA A 14 -44.11 -15.41 -25.04
C ALA A 14 -42.64 -14.98 -24.90
N ILE A 15 -42.43 -13.87 -24.20
CA ILE A 15 -41.10 -13.45 -23.79
C ILE A 15 -40.72 -14.32 -22.60
N ALA A 16 -39.87 -15.30 -22.81
CA ALA A 16 -39.23 -16.06 -21.76
C ALA A 16 -38.24 -15.11 -21.02
N ALA A 17 -38.66 -14.63 -19.87
CA ALA A 17 -37.78 -13.92 -18.94
C ALA A 17 -36.83 -14.95 -18.33
N THR A 18 -35.61 -15.05 -18.88
CA THR A 18 -34.52 -15.75 -18.24
C THR A 18 -34.05 -14.90 -17.04
N THR A 19 -34.53 -15.24 -15.88
CA THR A 19 -33.96 -14.75 -14.61
C THR A 19 -32.56 -15.37 -14.47
N ALA A 20 -31.54 -14.61 -14.87
CA ALA A 20 -30.17 -14.89 -14.49
C ALA A 20 -30.09 -14.73 -12.99
N ALA A 21 -30.11 -15.83 -12.26
CA ALA A 21 -29.76 -15.85 -10.83
C ALA A 21 -28.26 -15.52 -10.75
N ILE A 22 -27.95 -14.26 -10.48
CA ILE A 22 -26.63 -13.84 -10.05
C ILE A 22 -26.48 -14.44 -8.65
N ALA A 23 -25.81 -15.59 -8.57
CA ALA A 23 -25.28 -16.10 -7.33
C ALA A 23 -24.17 -15.12 -6.92
N LEU A 24 -24.51 -14.10 -6.13
CA LEU A 24 -23.53 -13.38 -5.34
C LEU A 24 -22.96 -14.43 -4.39
N ALA A 25 -21.80 -14.96 -4.77
CA ALA A 25 -20.97 -15.70 -3.86
C ALA A 25 -20.63 -14.75 -2.71
N THR A 26 -21.27 -14.96 -1.58
CA THR A 26 -20.91 -14.37 -0.30
C THR A 26 -19.60 -14.99 0.19
N ALA A 27 -18.51 -14.70 -0.53
CA ALA A 27 -17.15 -14.84 -0.05
C ALA A 27 -16.80 -13.53 0.65
N ALA A 28 -17.45 -13.25 1.75
CA ALA A 28 -17.21 -12.02 2.46
C ALA A 28 -17.46 -12.21 3.95
N LEU A 29 -16.48 -12.77 4.63
CA LEU A 29 -16.29 -12.51 6.07
C LEU A 29 -14.82 -12.66 6.50
N THR A 30 -13.91 -13.04 5.58
CA THR A 30 -12.46 -12.98 5.82
C THR A 30 -11.80 -11.73 5.19
N GLY A 31 -12.56 -10.93 4.44
CA GLY A 31 -12.03 -9.78 3.68
C GLY A 31 -11.77 -8.51 4.51
N CYS A 32 -12.45 -8.32 5.63
CA CYS A 32 -12.29 -7.06 6.39
C CYS A 32 -10.92 -6.95 7.06
N ASP A 33 -10.36 -8.04 7.56
CA ASP A 33 -9.02 -8.04 8.15
C ASP A 33 -7.94 -7.88 7.08
N ALA A 34 -8.06 -8.55 5.94
CA ALA A 34 -7.11 -8.43 4.86
C ALA A 34 -7.11 -7.03 4.22
N VAL A 35 -8.28 -6.43 4.02
CA VAL A 35 -8.42 -5.05 3.53
C VAL A 35 -7.89 -4.06 4.56
N GLY A 36 -8.15 -4.26 5.84
CA GLY A 36 -7.60 -3.42 6.92
C GLY A 36 -6.07 -3.46 6.95
N LYS A 37 -5.48 -4.64 6.89
CA LYS A 37 -4.02 -4.83 6.86
C LYS A 37 -3.38 -4.20 5.60
N ALA A 38 -4.01 -4.33 4.43
CA ALA A 38 -3.54 -3.71 3.20
C ALA A 38 -3.58 -2.18 3.28
N LEU A 39 -4.65 -1.60 3.82
CA LEU A 39 -4.75 -0.16 4.04
C LEU A 39 -3.74 0.35 5.06
N ASP A 40 -3.52 -0.39 6.15
CA ASP A 40 -2.49 -0.07 7.14
C ASP A 40 -1.08 -0.11 6.53
N CYS A 41 -0.80 -1.09 5.64
CA CYS A 41 0.46 -1.18 4.92
C CYS A 41 0.69 0.05 4.04
N VAL A 42 -0.27 0.42 3.19
CA VAL A 42 -0.18 1.59 2.30
C VAL A 42 0.02 2.87 3.11
N GLN A 43 -0.80 3.12 4.12
CA GLN A 43 -0.68 4.33 4.94
C GLN A 43 0.65 4.43 5.68
N THR A 44 1.18 3.29 6.16
CA THR A 44 2.47 3.29 6.83
C THR A 44 3.62 3.44 5.83
N ALA A 45 3.53 2.83 4.65
CA ALA A 45 4.50 3.01 3.57
C ALA A 45 4.58 4.48 3.10
N ASP A 46 3.44 5.15 2.93
CA ASP A 46 3.37 6.58 2.62
C ASP A 46 4.02 7.42 3.73
N ALA A 47 3.70 7.13 4.99
CA ALA A 47 4.30 7.83 6.13
C ALA A 47 5.81 7.57 6.26
N ILE A 48 6.32 6.43 5.80
CA ILE A 48 7.76 6.15 5.71
C ILE A 48 8.38 6.96 4.57
N ALA A 49 7.74 7.05 3.41
CA ALA A 49 8.22 7.87 2.29
C ALA A 49 8.37 9.35 2.67
N ASP A 50 7.40 9.89 3.42
CA ASP A 50 7.49 11.23 4.01
C ASP A 50 8.69 11.34 4.96
N SER A 51 8.92 10.35 5.83
CA SER A 51 10.06 10.35 6.76
C SER A 51 11.40 10.22 6.04
N VAL A 52 11.47 9.53 4.90
CA VAL A 52 12.68 9.49 4.07
C VAL A 52 12.95 10.87 3.46
N THR A 53 11.92 11.59 3.07
CA THR A 53 12.05 12.99 2.61
C THR A 53 12.55 13.89 3.72
N ASP A 54 12.01 13.75 4.93
CA ASP A 54 12.49 14.49 6.12
C ASP A 54 13.95 14.16 6.44
N LEU A 55 14.35 12.87 6.32
CA LEU A 55 15.73 12.44 6.48
C LEU A 55 16.66 13.10 5.44
N GLN A 56 16.24 13.18 4.17
CA GLN A 56 17.01 13.86 3.15
C GLN A 56 17.25 15.33 3.49
N GLN A 57 16.21 16.03 3.96
CA GLN A 57 16.33 17.41 4.41
C GLN A 57 17.21 17.55 5.66
N ALA A 58 17.08 16.62 6.62
CA ALA A 58 17.89 16.62 7.83
C ALA A 58 19.38 16.43 7.51
N VAL A 59 19.71 15.51 6.58
CA VAL A 59 21.09 15.31 6.13
C VAL A 59 21.66 16.54 5.41
N GLN A 60 20.85 17.22 4.57
CA GLN A 60 21.29 18.46 3.92
C GLN A 60 21.59 19.58 4.90
N ASN A 61 20.94 19.58 6.07
CA ASN A 61 21.13 20.57 7.13
C ASN A 61 21.94 20.03 8.32
N ALA A 62 22.58 18.87 8.20
CA ALA A 62 23.29 18.19 9.29
C ALA A 62 24.44 19.01 9.87
N ALA A 63 25.03 19.93 9.10
CA ALA A 63 26.06 20.83 9.58
C ALA A 63 25.53 21.84 10.60
N ASP A 64 24.26 22.25 10.49
CA ASP A 64 23.61 23.22 11.36
C ASP A 64 22.88 22.54 12.53
N ASP A 65 22.29 21.37 12.28
CA ASP A 65 21.51 20.61 13.27
C ASP A 65 21.69 19.10 13.09
N PRO A 66 22.76 18.51 13.61
CA PRO A 66 23.04 17.08 13.48
C PRO A 66 22.00 16.19 14.19
N GLY A 67 21.31 16.73 15.21
CA GLY A 67 20.29 15.98 15.96
C GLY A 67 19.07 15.60 15.12
N ARG A 68 18.72 16.41 14.13
CA ARG A 68 17.58 16.15 13.25
C ARG A 68 17.74 14.87 12.40
N THR A 69 18.96 14.54 12.03
CA THR A 69 19.24 13.32 11.28
C THR A 69 18.95 12.07 12.14
N ASP A 70 19.36 12.07 13.39
CA ASP A 70 19.07 10.99 14.34
C ASP A 70 17.55 10.86 14.60
N ASP A 71 16.83 11.97 14.75
CA ASP A 71 15.39 11.98 14.97
C ASP A 71 14.64 11.45 13.75
N ALA A 72 15.05 11.83 12.54
CA ALA A 72 14.47 11.33 11.30
C ALA A 72 14.71 9.81 11.12
N LEU A 73 15.90 9.31 11.45
CA LEU A 73 16.21 7.88 11.41
C LEU A 73 15.34 7.09 12.40
N ARG A 74 15.16 7.59 13.64
CA ARG A 74 14.26 6.95 14.63
C ARG A 74 12.83 6.93 14.16
N ALA A 75 12.33 8.02 13.56
CA ALA A 75 10.97 8.09 13.06
C ALA A 75 10.69 7.05 11.96
N ILE A 76 11.68 6.70 11.14
CA ILE A 76 11.58 5.61 10.15
C ILE A 76 11.53 4.26 10.87
N GLU A 77 12.45 3.98 11.80
CA GLU A 77 12.49 2.72 12.54
C GLU A 77 11.19 2.46 13.31
N ASP A 78 10.65 3.44 14.04
CA ASP A 78 9.37 3.33 14.76
C ASP A 78 8.19 2.99 13.84
N LYS A 79 8.25 3.38 12.57
CA LYS A 79 7.23 3.03 11.58
C LYS A 79 7.44 1.64 10.98
N LEU A 80 8.69 1.22 10.80
CA LEU A 80 9.04 -0.12 10.34
C LEU A 80 8.60 -1.19 11.34
N ASP A 81 8.82 -0.97 12.63
CA ASP A 81 8.35 -1.86 13.70
C ASP A 81 6.84 -2.05 13.65
N LYS A 82 6.09 -0.98 13.40
CA LYS A 82 4.62 -1.06 13.29
C LYS A 82 4.11 -1.87 12.10
N ILE A 83 4.85 -1.91 10.98
CA ILE A 83 4.50 -2.77 9.84
C ILE A 83 4.86 -4.22 10.16
N GLY A 84 6.09 -4.47 10.62
CA GLY A 84 6.60 -5.81 10.91
C GLY A 84 5.70 -6.58 11.88
N ASP A 85 5.21 -5.90 12.91
CA ASP A 85 4.33 -6.51 13.92
C ASP A 85 2.92 -6.85 13.40
N LYS A 86 2.49 -6.29 12.26
CA LYS A 86 1.11 -6.37 11.77
C LYS A 86 0.92 -7.22 10.52
N THR A 87 1.99 -7.64 9.88
CA THR A 87 1.91 -8.36 8.61
C THR A 87 2.56 -9.73 8.67
N ASP A 88 1.88 -10.73 8.09
CA ASP A 88 2.43 -12.06 7.82
C ASP A 88 2.87 -12.19 6.34
N ASP A 89 2.81 -11.09 5.58
CA ASP A 89 3.19 -11.07 4.17
C ASP A 89 4.71 -11.12 4.02
N THR A 90 5.20 -12.12 3.30
CA THR A 90 6.64 -12.38 3.15
C THR A 90 7.35 -11.28 2.34
N ASP A 91 6.68 -10.72 1.33
CA ASP A 91 7.28 -9.69 0.48
C ASP A 91 7.36 -8.35 1.23
N VAL A 92 6.32 -8.03 2.02
CA VAL A 92 6.33 -6.87 2.91
C VAL A 92 7.41 -7.01 3.97
N ASN A 93 7.50 -8.17 4.65
CA ASN A 93 8.52 -8.41 5.66
C ASN A 93 9.94 -8.27 5.08
N LYS A 94 10.15 -8.81 3.88
CA LYS A 94 11.45 -8.66 3.20
C LYS A 94 11.77 -7.18 2.90
N ALA A 95 10.80 -6.41 2.41
CA ALA A 95 10.98 -5.00 2.13
C ALA A 95 11.26 -4.17 3.40
N VAL A 96 10.59 -4.50 4.51
CA VAL A 96 10.85 -3.93 5.84
C VAL A 96 12.29 -4.22 6.28
N ASP A 97 12.74 -5.47 6.19
CA ASP A 97 14.11 -5.87 6.56
C ASP A 97 15.17 -5.17 5.67
N ASP A 98 14.89 -5.00 4.39
CA ASP A 98 15.81 -4.33 3.46
C ASP A 98 15.93 -2.83 3.79
N LEU A 99 14.81 -2.19 4.13
CA LEU A 99 14.79 -0.79 4.55
C LEU A 99 15.46 -0.60 5.92
N ASP A 100 15.19 -1.45 6.90
CA ASP A 100 15.84 -1.40 8.21
C ASP A 100 17.37 -1.50 8.09
N ARG A 101 17.86 -2.42 7.27
CA ARG A 101 19.30 -2.53 6.98
C ARG A 101 19.88 -1.28 6.31
N ALA A 102 19.13 -0.64 5.40
CA ALA A 102 19.57 0.58 4.75
C ALA A 102 19.65 1.75 5.76
N VAL A 103 18.63 1.91 6.61
CA VAL A 103 18.58 2.90 7.69
C VAL A 103 19.72 2.67 8.69
N GLY A 104 19.99 1.43 9.09
CA GLY A 104 21.10 1.07 9.97
C GLY A 104 22.48 1.44 9.42
N LYS A 105 22.68 1.33 8.10
CA LYS A 105 23.92 1.77 7.44
C LYS A 105 24.09 3.28 7.50
N VAL A 106 23.02 4.04 7.22
CA VAL A 106 23.03 5.50 7.32
C VAL A 106 23.33 5.93 8.77
N ARG A 107 22.67 5.31 9.76
CA ARG A 107 22.93 5.57 11.17
C ARG A 107 24.39 5.33 11.54
N THR A 108 24.97 4.25 11.06
CA THR A 108 26.38 3.94 11.31
C THR A 108 27.31 4.99 10.69
N ALA A 109 27.04 5.43 9.45
CA ALA A 109 27.79 6.48 8.80
C ALA A 109 27.74 7.80 9.58
N VAL A 110 26.53 8.22 9.99
CA VAL A 110 26.34 9.44 10.81
C VAL A 110 27.08 9.35 12.14
N LYS A 111 27.02 8.22 12.85
CA LYS A 111 27.76 8.00 14.10
C LYS A 111 29.27 8.04 13.92
N ASN A 112 29.77 7.70 12.74
CA ASN A 112 31.18 7.76 12.38
C ASN A 112 31.62 9.17 11.90
N GLY A 113 30.71 10.15 11.96
CA GLY A 113 30.99 11.54 11.57
C GLY A 113 30.75 11.86 10.10
N ASP A 114 30.11 10.97 9.35
CA ASP A 114 29.68 11.27 7.98
C ASP A 114 28.44 12.16 8.01
N HIS A 115 28.62 13.42 7.62
CA HIS A 115 27.53 14.41 7.55
C HIS A 115 26.75 14.38 6.22
N THR A 116 27.23 13.58 5.26
CA THR A 116 26.58 13.45 3.93
C THR A 116 26.46 11.98 3.52
N PRO A 117 25.83 11.13 4.36
CA PRO A 117 25.70 9.71 4.06
C PRO A 117 24.90 9.47 2.77
N ASP A 118 25.21 8.39 2.05
CA ASP A 118 24.45 7.99 0.88
C ASP A 118 23.05 7.48 1.30
N LEU A 119 22.01 8.20 0.90
CA LEU A 119 20.61 7.87 1.16
C LEU A 119 19.95 7.06 0.04
N THR A 120 20.64 6.80 -1.07
CA THR A 120 20.10 6.04 -2.21
C THR A 120 19.54 4.69 -1.76
N PRO A 121 20.25 3.87 -0.95
CA PRO A 121 19.70 2.59 -0.50
C PRO A 121 18.42 2.70 0.34
N VAL A 122 18.28 3.78 1.11
CA VAL A 122 17.06 4.04 1.91
C VAL A 122 15.90 4.42 1.00
N THR A 123 16.14 5.29 0.03
CA THR A 123 15.13 5.72 -0.95
C THR A 123 14.64 4.55 -1.81
N ASP A 124 15.56 3.71 -2.28
CA ASP A 124 15.23 2.53 -3.10
C ASP A 124 14.40 1.50 -2.30
N ALA A 125 14.83 1.21 -1.06
CA ALA A 125 14.13 0.27 -0.21
C ALA A 125 12.74 0.78 0.23
N ALA A 126 12.59 2.09 0.48
CA ALA A 126 11.28 2.70 0.76
C ALA A 126 10.35 2.63 -0.46
N GLY A 127 10.88 2.84 -1.66
CA GLY A 127 10.16 2.67 -2.92
C GLY A 127 9.70 1.23 -3.15
N GLU A 128 10.51 0.23 -2.79
CA GLU A 128 10.14 -1.19 -2.87
C GLU A 128 9.03 -1.53 -1.86
N LEU A 129 9.13 -1.03 -0.62
CA LEU A 129 8.07 -1.20 0.38
C LEU A 129 6.74 -0.62 -0.10
N THR A 130 6.75 0.56 -0.72
CA THR A 130 5.55 1.17 -1.30
C THR A 130 4.94 0.28 -2.39
N LYS A 131 5.76 -0.33 -3.24
CA LYS A 131 5.28 -1.24 -4.30
C LYS A 131 4.61 -2.50 -3.76
N VAL A 132 5.21 -3.14 -2.75
CA VAL A 132 4.64 -4.37 -2.17
C VAL A 132 3.41 -4.11 -1.31
N CYS A 133 3.23 -2.90 -0.77
CA CYS A 133 2.03 -2.48 -0.07
C CYS A 133 0.89 -2.03 -1.01
N THR A 134 1.19 -1.75 -2.29
CA THR A 134 0.17 -1.30 -3.26
C THR A 134 -0.34 -2.50 -4.05
N PRO A 135 -1.66 -2.80 -4.02
CA PRO A 135 -2.26 -3.96 -4.72
C PRO A 135 -2.24 -3.80 -6.24
#